data_c130731412f80a4205465db648613d26
#
_entry.id   c130731412f80a4205465db648613d26
#
_cell.length_a   1.000
_cell.length_b   1.000
_cell.length_c   1.000
_cell.angle_alpha   90.00
_cell.angle_beta   90.00
_cell.angle_gamma   90.00
#
_symmetry.space_group_name_H-M   'P 1'
#
loop_
_entity.id
_entity.type
_entity.pdbx_description
1 polymer ?
#
loop_
_entity_poly.entity_id
_entity_poly.type
_entity_poly.pdbx_seq_one_letter_code
_entity_poly.pdbx_strand_id
1 'polypeptide(L)'
;MKELKAKILEALISDLPITVIVYLMSLLPWFNFTATELITFTIGAVFLVLGIGLFNLGADLAMTPMGNHVGSGLSRQKKLWLLLLVSFVLGVLITVAEPDLQVLANQVKSVMNGTLLIYAVGLGVGGFLVIAILRIVFRQRLSNILMLFYMVLFALALLLAVNENLPLLPVAFDSGGVTTGPITVPFLMALCVGISGVLGDRHSQENSFGMVALCSIGPVLAVLLLGVFSTNDMTYTVPNYDVSSDILGAFMHTAGHTAKEVALALGMIVLFFLVCQILFLKLPKRQLTRIGVGVVFTYCGLVIFLTGVNVGFMPIGYKLGHAMASLPNGIVVALGVVMGVLVVLAEPAIHILNQQVENVTNGYITRESMLMGLCIGVGAAIGLSVVRILFDFSLAYYIIPGYIISLALSLFVPPVYTAIAFDSGGVASGPMTSGFILPFAIGVCVAMQGSEAVLRDAFGVVALVAMAPLITIQLLGFRAIISRKMAEHRAMRRILDADDQQIINFM
;
A
#
# COMPACT_ATOMS: atom_id res chain seq x y z
N MET A 1 -10.17 -21.14 16.21
CA MET A 1 -8.93 -21.18 17.02
C MET A 1 -7.69 -21.64 16.23
N LYS A 2 -7.77 -22.71 15.42
CA LYS A 2 -6.61 -23.14 14.60
C LYS A 2 -6.19 -22.08 13.55
N GLU A 3 -7.16 -21.48 12.86
CA GLU A 3 -6.89 -20.43 11.86
C GLU A 3 -6.27 -19.17 12.50
N LEU A 4 -6.80 -18.72 13.64
CA LEU A 4 -6.23 -17.58 14.38
C LEU A 4 -4.78 -17.84 14.81
N LYS A 5 -4.48 -19.03 15.33
CA LYS A 5 -3.11 -19.40 15.70
C LYS A 5 -2.17 -19.39 14.49
N ALA A 6 -2.63 -19.87 13.33
CA ALA A 6 -1.85 -19.84 12.10
C ALA A 6 -1.57 -18.41 11.64
N LYS A 7 -2.57 -17.52 11.67
CA LYS A 7 -2.42 -16.10 11.31
C LYS A 7 -1.50 -15.34 12.29
N ILE A 8 -1.58 -15.61 13.58
CA ILE A 8 -0.68 -15.02 14.59
C ILE A 8 0.77 -15.52 14.38
N LEU A 9 0.95 -16.81 14.08
CA LEU A 9 2.28 -17.34 13.80
C LEU A 9 2.88 -16.74 12.53
N GLU A 10 2.07 -16.56 11.47
CA GLU A 10 2.47 -15.88 10.23
C GLU A 10 2.89 -14.43 10.54
N ALA A 11 2.10 -13.70 11.32
CA ALA A 11 2.42 -12.34 11.75
C ALA A 11 3.71 -12.28 12.60
N LEU A 12 3.92 -13.24 13.50
CA LEU A 12 5.14 -13.30 14.31
C LEU A 12 6.40 -13.51 13.44
N ILE A 13 6.33 -14.41 12.47
CA ILE A 13 7.45 -14.67 11.56
C ILE A 13 7.75 -13.42 10.72
N SER A 14 6.73 -12.66 10.36
CA SER A 14 6.85 -11.43 9.56
C SER A 14 7.44 -10.26 10.35
N ASP A 15 7.08 -10.10 11.62
CA ASP A 15 7.54 -8.98 12.48
C ASP A 15 8.90 -9.26 13.14
N LEU A 16 9.23 -10.53 13.40
CA LEU A 16 10.44 -10.92 14.12
C LEU A 16 11.72 -10.32 13.51
N PRO A 17 11.94 -10.28 12.17
CA PRO A 17 13.14 -9.69 11.61
C PRO A 17 13.32 -8.20 11.92
N ILE A 18 12.25 -7.39 11.89
CA ILE A 18 12.35 -5.95 12.20
C ILE A 18 12.61 -5.75 13.70
N THR A 19 11.95 -6.53 14.54
CA THR A 19 12.17 -6.50 15.98
C THR A 19 13.62 -6.86 16.33
N VAL A 20 14.16 -7.94 15.75
CA VAL A 20 15.54 -8.37 15.96
C VAL A 20 16.54 -7.30 15.54
N ILE A 21 16.35 -6.66 14.37
CA ILE A 21 17.32 -5.66 13.90
C ILE A 21 17.34 -4.43 14.80
N VAL A 22 16.18 -3.96 15.30
CA VAL A 22 16.12 -2.84 16.25
C VAL A 22 16.90 -3.17 17.53
N TYR A 23 16.77 -4.41 18.05
CA TYR A 23 17.56 -4.84 19.19
C TYR A 23 19.06 -4.97 18.88
N LEU A 24 19.44 -5.52 17.73
CA LEU A 24 20.85 -5.57 17.32
C LEU A 24 21.45 -4.17 17.19
N MET A 25 20.69 -3.22 16.64
CA MET A 25 21.11 -1.82 16.55
C MET A 25 21.22 -1.18 17.92
N SER A 26 20.36 -1.50 18.88
CA SER A 26 20.42 -0.98 20.24
C SER A 26 21.69 -1.39 21.00
N LEU A 27 22.36 -2.45 20.58
CA LEU A 27 23.65 -2.90 21.16
C LEU A 27 24.84 -2.08 20.64
N LEU A 28 24.66 -1.32 19.56
CA LEU A 28 25.74 -0.53 18.98
C LEU A 28 25.86 0.82 19.69
N PRO A 29 27.07 1.35 19.91
CA PRO A 29 27.30 2.56 20.69
C PRO A 29 26.74 3.84 20.07
N TRP A 30 26.36 3.81 18.79
CA TRP A 30 25.76 4.95 18.09
C TRP A 30 24.26 5.11 18.39
N PHE A 31 23.60 4.06 18.88
CA PHE A 31 22.16 4.03 19.13
C PHE A 31 21.88 4.02 20.63
N ASN A 32 21.70 5.22 21.21
CA ASN A 32 21.43 5.36 22.64
C ASN A 32 19.93 5.24 22.93
N PHE A 33 19.42 3.99 22.94
CA PHE A 33 18.07 3.70 23.36
C PHE A 33 17.97 3.55 24.88
N THR A 34 16.97 4.21 25.47
CA THR A 34 16.66 4.00 26.89
C THR A 34 15.91 2.69 27.12
N ALA A 35 15.97 2.15 28.31
CA ALA A 35 15.22 0.95 28.66
C ALA A 35 13.69 1.14 28.44
N THR A 36 13.18 2.33 28.74
CA THR A 36 11.78 2.71 28.52
C THR A 36 11.38 2.59 27.04
N GLU A 37 12.22 3.09 26.14
CA GLU A 37 11.98 3.03 24.69
C GLU A 37 11.97 1.58 24.18
N LEU A 38 12.92 0.76 24.60
CA LEU A 38 12.97 -0.65 24.21
C LEU A 38 11.80 -1.46 24.76
N ILE A 39 11.37 -1.19 26.00
CA ILE A 39 10.18 -1.82 26.58
C ILE A 39 8.92 -1.39 25.79
N THR A 40 8.78 -0.10 25.51
CA THR A 40 7.65 0.42 24.71
C THR A 40 7.61 -0.20 23.32
N PHE A 41 8.75 -0.33 22.66
CA PHE A 41 8.89 -0.99 21.37
C PHE A 41 8.50 -2.47 21.46
N THR A 42 8.94 -3.20 22.49
CA THR A 42 8.61 -4.62 22.67
C THR A 42 7.12 -4.84 22.84
N ILE A 43 6.46 -4.00 23.67
CA ILE A 43 5.01 -4.04 23.84
C ILE A 43 4.33 -3.70 22.50
N GLY A 44 4.84 -2.71 21.76
CA GLY A 44 4.38 -2.37 20.42
C GLY A 44 4.49 -3.54 19.44
N ALA A 45 5.61 -4.29 19.45
CA ALA A 45 5.80 -5.47 18.60
C ALA A 45 4.80 -6.60 18.94
N VAL A 46 4.53 -6.84 20.21
CA VAL A 46 3.49 -7.80 20.64
C VAL A 46 2.11 -7.34 20.14
N PHE A 47 1.80 -6.04 20.27
CA PHE A 47 0.54 -5.48 19.76
C PHE A 47 0.46 -5.60 18.24
N LEU A 48 1.55 -5.36 17.53
CA LEU A 48 1.62 -5.49 16.08
C LEU A 48 1.33 -6.92 15.64
N VAL A 49 1.98 -7.92 16.21
CA VAL A 49 1.76 -9.35 15.89
C VAL A 49 0.32 -9.78 16.18
N LEU A 50 -0.22 -9.44 17.34
CA LEU A 50 -1.60 -9.76 17.70
C LEU A 50 -2.59 -9.02 16.80
N GLY A 51 -2.33 -7.76 16.53
CA GLY A 51 -3.15 -6.90 15.69
C GLY A 51 -3.23 -7.40 14.24
N ILE A 52 -2.08 -7.72 13.62
CA ILE A 52 -2.02 -8.30 12.27
C ILE A 52 -2.77 -9.63 12.19
N GLY A 53 -2.55 -10.53 13.16
CA GLY A 53 -3.20 -11.84 13.18
C GLY A 53 -4.73 -11.75 13.26
N LEU A 54 -5.25 -10.87 14.13
CA LEU A 54 -6.69 -10.61 14.26
C LEU A 54 -7.25 -9.90 13.03
N PHE A 55 -6.53 -8.89 12.51
CA PHE A 55 -6.92 -8.14 11.32
C PHE A 55 -7.03 -9.04 10.09
N ASN A 56 -6.01 -9.86 9.80
CA ASN A 56 -6.03 -10.75 8.64
C ASN A 56 -7.19 -11.75 8.70
N LEU A 57 -7.47 -12.30 9.88
CA LEU A 57 -8.64 -13.16 10.08
C LEU A 57 -9.95 -12.39 9.86
N GLY A 58 -10.03 -11.16 10.36
CA GLY A 58 -11.18 -10.29 10.18
C GLY A 58 -11.41 -9.91 8.72
N ALA A 59 -10.35 -9.58 7.99
CA ALA A 59 -10.41 -9.25 6.56
C ALA A 59 -10.94 -10.42 5.72
N ASP A 60 -10.46 -11.64 6.00
CA ASP A 60 -10.94 -12.86 5.35
C ASP A 60 -12.42 -13.18 5.64
N LEU A 61 -12.89 -12.87 6.85
CA LEU A 61 -14.27 -13.15 7.30
C LEU A 61 -15.28 -12.04 6.93
N ALA A 62 -14.84 -10.79 6.84
CA ALA A 62 -15.72 -9.63 6.62
C ALA A 62 -15.37 -8.83 5.36
N MET A 63 -14.19 -8.22 5.26
CA MET A 63 -13.89 -7.26 4.20
C MET A 63 -13.98 -7.88 2.81
N THR A 64 -13.33 -9.04 2.62
CA THR A 64 -13.37 -9.77 1.35
C THR A 64 -14.77 -10.24 0.97
N PRO A 65 -15.55 -10.91 1.85
CA PRO A 65 -16.94 -11.25 1.54
C PRO A 65 -17.84 -10.04 1.29
N MET A 66 -17.71 -8.96 2.06
CA MET A 66 -18.49 -7.74 1.87
C MET A 66 -18.24 -7.15 0.48
N GLY A 67 -16.97 -6.97 0.09
CA GLY A 67 -16.60 -6.46 -1.23
C GLY A 67 -17.16 -7.32 -2.36
N ASN A 68 -16.97 -8.66 -2.29
CA ASN A 68 -17.48 -9.60 -3.28
C ASN A 68 -19.02 -9.55 -3.42
N HIS A 69 -19.74 -9.52 -2.31
CA HIS A 69 -21.21 -9.47 -2.35
C HIS A 69 -21.72 -8.15 -2.88
N VAL A 70 -21.12 -7.02 -2.49
CA VAL A 70 -21.50 -5.71 -3.00
C VAL A 70 -21.23 -5.63 -4.50
N GLY A 71 -20.02 -6.03 -4.95
CA GLY A 71 -19.65 -6.02 -6.37
C GLY A 71 -20.57 -6.89 -7.24
N SER A 72 -20.78 -8.13 -6.82
CA SER A 72 -21.66 -9.06 -7.55
C SER A 72 -23.13 -8.63 -7.51
N GLY A 73 -23.62 -8.11 -6.37
CA GLY A 73 -24.98 -7.63 -6.21
C GLY A 73 -25.27 -6.42 -7.10
N LEU A 74 -24.37 -5.44 -7.15
CA LEU A 74 -24.48 -4.26 -8.00
C LEU A 74 -24.47 -4.61 -9.49
N SER A 75 -23.55 -5.47 -9.92
CA SER A 75 -23.45 -5.90 -11.32
C SER A 75 -24.69 -6.61 -11.82
N ARG A 76 -25.37 -7.39 -10.96
CA ARG A 76 -26.63 -8.07 -11.28
C ARG A 76 -27.80 -7.12 -11.54
N GLN A 77 -27.77 -5.91 -11.01
CA GLN A 77 -28.85 -4.91 -11.21
C GLN A 77 -28.93 -4.37 -12.63
N LYS A 78 -27.90 -4.57 -13.46
CA LYS A 78 -27.82 -4.14 -14.88
C LYS A 78 -28.05 -2.61 -15.09
N LYS A 79 -28.00 -1.79 -14.01
CA LYS A 79 -28.15 -0.35 -14.03
C LYS A 79 -26.78 0.30 -13.84
N LEU A 80 -26.14 0.70 -14.92
CA LEU A 80 -24.79 1.28 -14.92
C LEU A 80 -24.69 2.50 -14.00
N TRP A 81 -25.66 3.43 -14.06
CA TRP A 81 -25.65 4.63 -13.24
C TRP A 81 -25.62 4.31 -11.72
N LEU A 82 -26.40 3.27 -11.30
CA LEU A 82 -26.41 2.83 -9.90
C LEU A 82 -25.08 2.23 -9.48
N LEU A 83 -24.48 1.40 -10.35
CA LEU A 83 -23.16 0.83 -10.13
C LEU A 83 -22.12 1.93 -9.93
N LEU A 84 -22.11 2.95 -10.79
CA LEU A 84 -21.15 4.05 -10.72
C LEU A 84 -21.38 4.95 -9.48
N LEU A 85 -22.63 5.32 -9.19
CA LEU A 85 -22.97 6.15 -8.03
C LEU A 85 -22.57 5.46 -6.72
N VAL A 86 -23.00 4.20 -6.56
CA VAL A 86 -22.71 3.42 -5.33
C VAL A 86 -21.20 3.22 -5.18
N SER A 87 -20.48 2.97 -6.26
CA SER A 87 -19.04 2.80 -6.23
C SER A 87 -18.31 4.11 -5.92
N PHE A 88 -18.77 5.25 -6.43
CA PHE A 88 -18.23 6.56 -6.07
C PHE A 88 -18.35 6.81 -4.58
N VAL A 89 -19.57 6.68 -4.03
CA VAL A 89 -19.82 6.87 -2.59
C VAL A 89 -18.99 5.91 -1.76
N LEU A 90 -18.90 4.65 -2.18
CA LEU A 90 -18.11 3.63 -1.51
C LEU A 90 -16.62 4.00 -1.51
N GLY A 91 -16.06 4.41 -2.65
CA GLY A 91 -14.66 4.84 -2.75
C GLY A 91 -14.35 6.01 -1.81
N VAL A 92 -15.23 7.01 -1.74
CA VAL A 92 -15.08 8.13 -0.80
C VAL A 92 -15.11 7.63 0.65
N LEU A 93 -16.12 6.82 1.03
CA LEU A 93 -16.28 6.35 2.40
C LEU A 93 -15.12 5.49 2.87
N ILE A 94 -14.65 4.55 2.06
CA ILE A 94 -13.54 3.66 2.42
C ILE A 94 -12.26 4.47 2.60
N THR A 95 -12.01 5.45 1.74
CA THR A 95 -10.79 6.26 1.78
C THR A 95 -10.78 7.23 2.97
N VAL A 96 -11.90 7.91 3.23
CA VAL A 96 -12.04 8.76 4.44
C VAL A 96 -11.88 7.93 5.71
N ALA A 97 -12.26 6.66 5.64
CA ALA A 97 -12.12 5.68 6.70
C ALA A 97 -10.70 5.10 6.88
N GLU A 98 -9.78 5.35 5.95
CA GLU A 98 -8.45 4.73 5.99
C GLU A 98 -7.57 5.35 7.09
N PRO A 99 -7.10 4.56 8.08
CA PRO A 99 -6.30 5.08 9.18
C PRO A 99 -4.97 5.69 8.72
N ASP A 100 -4.33 5.13 7.70
CA ASP A 100 -3.05 5.63 7.20
C ASP A 100 -3.17 7.03 6.61
N LEU A 101 -4.31 7.36 5.99
CA LEU A 101 -4.59 8.70 5.51
C LEU A 101 -4.73 9.70 6.67
N GLN A 102 -5.28 9.26 7.82
CA GLN A 102 -5.32 10.07 9.03
C GLN A 102 -3.91 10.36 9.56
N VAL A 103 -3.04 9.35 9.55
CA VAL A 103 -1.63 9.51 9.95
C VAL A 103 -0.94 10.55 9.06
N LEU A 104 -1.06 10.43 7.72
CA LEU A 104 -0.48 11.40 6.79
C LEU A 104 -1.05 12.81 7.03
N ALA A 105 -2.38 12.94 7.19
CA ALA A 105 -3.03 14.22 7.44
C ALA A 105 -2.53 14.90 8.73
N ASN A 106 -2.27 14.11 9.78
CA ASN A 106 -1.70 14.59 11.02
C ASN A 106 -0.24 15.02 10.85
N GLN A 107 0.55 14.31 10.05
CA GLN A 107 1.94 14.64 9.78
C GLN A 107 2.09 15.95 8.99
N VAL A 108 1.17 16.26 8.06
CA VAL A 108 1.23 17.48 7.24
C VAL A 108 0.33 18.61 7.76
N LYS A 109 -0.22 18.48 8.97
CA LYS A 109 -1.18 19.44 9.55
C LYS A 109 -0.63 20.87 9.66
N SER A 110 0.67 21.04 9.81
CA SER A 110 1.32 22.37 9.85
C SER A 110 1.34 23.06 8.48
N VAL A 111 1.25 22.31 7.40
CA VAL A 111 1.39 22.79 6.01
C VAL A 111 0.03 22.98 5.35
N MET A 112 -0.89 22.04 5.59
CA MET A 112 -2.23 22.07 4.99
C MET A 112 -3.30 21.55 5.96
N ASN A 113 -4.54 21.96 5.73
CA ASN A 113 -5.66 21.48 6.53
C ASN A 113 -5.88 19.96 6.31
N GLY A 114 -5.61 19.16 7.37
CA GLY A 114 -5.72 17.69 7.30
C GLY A 114 -7.12 17.22 6.92
N THR A 115 -8.17 17.89 7.38
CA THR A 115 -9.57 17.55 7.02
C THR A 115 -9.83 17.75 5.54
N LEU A 116 -9.36 18.89 4.98
CA LEU A 116 -9.47 19.17 3.54
C LEU A 116 -8.71 18.12 2.72
N LEU A 117 -7.50 17.75 3.16
CA LEU A 117 -6.71 16.70 2.54
C LEU A 117 -7.49 15.37 2.48
N ILE A 118 -8.04 14.91 3.61
CA ILE A 118 -8.77 13.64 3.71
C ILE A 118 -9.96 13.61 2.74
N TYR A 119 -10.78 14.67 2.72
CA TYR A 119 -11.95 14.71 1.82
C TYR A 119 -11.57 14.85 0.36
N ALA A 120 -10.56 15.65 0.02
CA ALA A 120 -10.08 15.81 -1.35
C ALA A 120 -9.54 14.47 -1.90
N VAL A 121 -8.72 13.80 -1.08
CA VAL A 121 -8.20 12.46 -1.39
C VAL A 121 -9.33 11.44 -1.54
N GLY A 122 -10.31 11.45 -0.64
CA GLY A 122 -11.49 10.59 -0.72
C GLY A 122 -12.29 10.79 -2.01
N LEU A 123 -12.54 12.04 -2.41
CA LEU A 123 -13.19 12.38 -3.67
C LEU A 123 -12.36 11.89 -4.87
N GLY A 124 -11.04 12.03 -4.80
CA GLY A 124 -10.11 11.51 -5.81
C GLY A 124 -10.25 10.01 -5.99
N VAL A 125 -10.19 9.23 -4.91
CA VAL A 125 -10.36 7.76 -4.94
C VAL A 125 -11.75 7.38 -5.46
N GLY A 126 -12.80 8.04 -4.97
CA GLY A 126 -14.17 7.78 -5.43
C GLY A 126 -14.32 7.98 -6.93
N GLY A 127 -13.78 9.08 -7.48
CA GLY A 127 -13.77 9.36 -8.92
C GLY A 127 -13.00 8.31 -9.73
N PHE A 128 -11.82 7.93 -9.26
CA PHE A 128 -10.99 6.92 -9.94
C PHE A 128 -11.52 5.50 -9.77
N LEU A 129 -12.25 5.19 -8.71
CA LEU A 129 -12.98 3.93 -8.59
C LEU A 129 -14.08 3.83 -9.67
N VAL A 130 -14.77 4.92 -9.97
CA VAL A 130 -15.73 4.98 -11.10
C VAL A 130 -15.00 4.72 -12.43
N ILE A 131 -13.86 5.36 -12.67
CA ILE A 131 -13.04 5.14 -13.87
C ILE A 131 -12.59 3.67 -13.97
N ALA A 132 -12.15 3.08 -12.86
CA ALA A 132 -11.73 1.69 -12.79
C ALA A 132 -12.87 0.72 -13.15
N ILE A 133 -14.10 1.00 -12.70
CA ILE A 133 -15.27 0.20 -13.04
C ILE A 133 -15.66 0.40 -14.52
N LEU A 134 -15.64 1.64 -15.02
CA LEU A 134 -15.89 1.92 -16.44
C LEU A 134 -14.87 1.18 -17.33
N ARG A 135 -13.60 1.13 -16.92
CA ARG A 135 -12.57 0.32 -17.60
C ARG A 135 -13.00 -1.14 -17.74
N ILE A 136 -13.49 -1.75 -16.65
CA ILE A 136 -13.93 -3.16 -16.67
C ILE A 136 -15.14 -3.33 -17.56
N VAL A 137 -16.15 -2.47 -17.42
CA VAL A 137 -17.40 -2.53 -18.20
C VAL A 137 -17.14 -2.34 -19.69
N PHE A 138 -16.29 -1.37 -20.06
CA PHE A 138 -15.94 -1.09 -21.46
C PHE A 138 -14.72 -1.84 -21.97
N ARG A 139 -14.15 -2.76 -21.17
CA ARG A 139 -12.98 -3.61 -21.53
C ARG A 139 -11.79 -2.83 -22.03
N GLN A 140 -11.53 -1.66 -21.43
CA GLN A 140 -10.40 -0.81 -21.82
C GLN A 140 -9.08 -1.35 -21.26
N ARG A 141 -7.99 -1.17 -22.01
CA ARG A 141 -6.64 -1.56 -21.57
C ARG A 141 -6.17 -0.65 -20.44
N LEU A 142 -5.74 -1.25 -19.33
CA LEU A 142 -5.24 -0.52 -18.17
C LEU A 142 -4.07 0.42 -18.53
N SER A 143 -3.11 -0.07 -19.32
CA SER A 143 -1.92 0.69 -19.71
C SER A 143 -2.24 2.03 -20.37
N ASN A 144 -3.28 2.08 -21.24
CA ASN A 144 -3.66 3.33 -21.91
C ASN A 144 -4.21 4.37 -20.91
N ILE A 145 -5.02 3.90 -19.96
CA ILE A 145 -5.59 4.78 -18.92
C ILE A 145 -4.50 5.28 -18.00
N LEU A 146 -3.58 4.39 -17.58
CA LEU A 146 -2.42 4.77 -16.77
C LEU A 146 -1.55 5.81 -17.48
N MET A 147 -1.20 5.59 -18.76
CA MET A 147 -0.43 6.56 -19.54
C MET A 147 -1.10 7.94 -19.58
N LEU A 148 -2.41 7.99 -19.86
CA LEU A 148 -3.14 9.24 -19.91
C LEU A 148 -3.05 9.99 -18.57
N PHE A 149 -3.36 9.32 -17.46
CA PHE A 149 -3.41 9.99 -16.17
C PHE A 149 -2.02 10.32 -15.62
N TYR A 150 -0.99 9.48 -15.83
CA TYR A 150 0.37 9.85 -15.43
C TYR A 150 0.90 11.05 -16.24
N MET A 151 0.53 11.20 -17.52
CA MET A 151 0.84 12.42 -18.28
C MET A 151 0.17 13.66 -17.65
N VAL A 152 -1.08 13.54 -17.20
CA VAL A 152 -1.78 14.63 -16.48
C VAL A 152 -1.09 14.93 -15.15
N LEU A 153 -0.69 13.89 -14.38
CA LEU A 153 0.04 14.08 -13.11
C LEU A 153 1.37 14.81 -13.32
N PHE A 154 2.11 14.45 -14.36
CA PHE A 154 3.39 15.12 -14.66
C PHE A 154 3.18 16.57 -15.13
N ALA A 155 2.12 16.85 -15.88
CA ALA A 155 1.76 18.22 -16.24
C ALA A 155 1.42 19.06 -15.02
N LEU A 156 0.64 18.50 -14.06
CA LEU A 156 0.34 19.18 -12.79
C LEU A 156 1.58 19.34 -11.90
N ALA A 157 2.47 18.35 -11.87
CA ALA A 157 3.74 18.46 -11.15
C ALA A 157 4.61 19.59 -11.71
N LEU A 158 4.60 19.79 -13.03
CA LEU A 158 5.30 20.92 -13.66
C LEU A 158 4.65 22.26 -13.30
N LEU A 159 3.30 22.33 -13.27
CA LEU A 159 2.59 23.53 -12.79
C LEU A 159 2.92 23.85 -11.32
N LEU A 160 3.06 22.82 -10.50
CA LEU A 160 3.46 22.98 -9.09
C LEU A 160 4.87 23.59 -8.98
N ALA A 161 5.78 23.17 -9.87
CA ALA A 161 7.13 23.74 -9.93
C ALA A 161 7.13 25.20 -10.37
N VAL A 162 6.28 25.59 -11.32
CA VAL A 162 6.14 26.98 -11.79
C VAL A 162 5.56 27.89 -10.69
N ASN A 163 4.67 27.37 -9.85
CA ASN A 163 4.05 28.12 -8.75
C ASN A 163 4.87 28.12 -7.44
N GLU A 164 6.14 27.69 -7.48
CA GLU A 164 7.04 27.60 -6.32
C GLU A 164 6.55 26.65 -5.19
N ASN A 165 5.51 25.85 -5.45
CA ASN A 165 4.91 24.88 -4.53
C ASN A 165 5.51 23.47 -4.66
N LEU A 166 6.69 23.34 -5.28
CA LEU A 166 7.38 22.06 -5.50
C LEU A 166 7.58 21.21 -4.23
N PRO A 167 7.78 21.78 -3.02
CA PRO A 167 7.87 21.00 -1.78
C PRO A 167 6.62 20.15 -1.46
N LEU A 168 5.45 20.42 -2.04
CA LEU A 168 4.25 19.59 -1.90
C LEU A 168 4.23 18.35 -2.82
N LEU A 169 5.11 18.29 -3.82
CA LEU A 169 5.20 17.15 -4.74
C LEU A 169 5.38 15.81 -4.01
N PRO A 170 6.31 15.68 -3.04
CA PRO A 170 6.45 14.44 -2.28
C PRO A 170 5.18 14.03 -1.53
N VAL A 171 4.53 14.97 -0.86
CA VAL A 171 3.27 14.72 -0.13
C VAL A 171 2.15 14.28 -1.08
N ALA A 172 2.06 14.88 -2.28
CA ALA A 172 1.07 14.50 -3.27
C ALA A 172 1.25 13.05 -3.72
N PHE A 173 2.47 12.64 -4.04
CA PHE A 173 2.73 11.25 -4.44
C PHE A 173 2.64 10.27 -3.28
N ASP A 174 3.05 10.65 -2.06
CA ASP A 174 2.86 9.84 -0.85
C ASP A 174 1.37 9.57 -0.57
N SER A 175 0.49 10.56 -0.82
CA SER A 175 -0.95 10.38 -0.62
C SER A 175 -1.53 9.23 -1.47
N GLY A 176 -0.98 8.99 -2.67
CA GLY A 176 -1.37 7.88 -3.53
C GLY A 176 -1.07 6.51 -2.93
N GLY A 177 0.06 6.38 -2.23
CA GLY A 177 0.44 5.16 -1.53
C GLY A 177 -0.35 4.94 -0.24
N VAL A 178 -0.48 5.98 0.57
CA VAL A 178 -1.12 5.91 1.90
C VAL A 178 -2.61 5.58 1.83
N THR A 179 -3.31 5.90 0.75
CA THR A 179 -4.75 5.63 0.60
C THR A 179 -5.10 4.18 0.32
N THR A 180 -4.12 3.36 0.00
CA THR A 180 -4.31 1.93 -0.30
C THR A 180 -3.82 1.07 0.86
N GLY A 181 -4.41 1.28 2.03
CA GLY A 181 -4.05 0.62 3.28
C GLY A 181 -4.84 -0.66 3.57
N PRO A 182 -4.78 -1.11 4.83
CA PRO A 182 -5.27 -2.43 5.24
C PRO A 182 -6.77 -2.64 5.06
N ILE A 183 -7.59 -1.59 5.14
CA ILE A 183 -9.04 -1.69 4.93
C ILE A 183 -9.38 -1.63 3.45
N THR A 184 -8.81 -0.67 2.75
CA THR A 184 -9.16 -0.33 1.36
C THR A 184 -8.79 -1.46 0.38
N VAL A 185 -7.59 -2.03 0.48
CA VAL A 185 -7.09 -3.03 -0.48
C VAL A 185 -7.95 -4.30 -0.52
N PRO A 186 -8.16 -5.05 0.57
CA PRO A 186 -8.91 -6.31 0.50
C PRO A 186 -10.36 -6.08 0.07
N PHE A 187 -10.95 -4.95 0.44
CA PHE A 187 -12.31 -4.61 0.04
C PHE A 187 -12.40 -4.27 -1.48
N LEU A 188 -11.55 -3.38 -1.98
CA LEU A 188 -11.55 -3.00 -3.40
C LEU A 188 -11.23 -4.17 -4.32
N MET A 189 -10.24 -4.98 -3.97
CA MET A 189 -9.91 -6.17 -4.75
C MET A 189 -11.08 -7.16 -4.80
N ALA A 190 -11.74 -7.41 -3.67
CA ALA A 190 -12.91 -8.26 -3.60
C ALA A 190 -14.10 -7.68 -4.37
N LEU A 191 -14.32 -6.36 -4.28
CA LEU A 191 -15.33 -5.65 -5.07
C LEU A 191 -15.13 -5.90 -6.57
N CYS A 192 -13.88 -5.79 -7.03
CA CYS A 192 -13.50 -6.00 -8.42
C CYS A 192 -13.74 -7.44 -8.88
N VAL A 193 -13.32 -8.41 -8.07
CA VAL A 193 -13.59 -9.83 -8.33
C VAL A 193 -15.10 -10.09 -8.41
N GLY A 194 -15.89 -9.48 -7.50
CA GLY A 194 -17.35 -9.58 -7.52
C GLY A 194 -17.99 -9.00 -8.77
N ILE A 195 -17.51 -7.84 -9.24
CA ILE A 195 -18.00 -7.19 -10.47
C ILE A 195 -17.62 -8.01 -11.71
N SER A 196 -16.35 -8.35 -11.85
CA SER A 196 -15.82 -9.07 -13.03
C SER A 196 -16.38 -10.48 -13.14
N GLY A 197 -16.63 -11.15 -12.02
CA GLY A 197 -17.23 -12.49 -11.99
C GLY A 197 -18.66 -12.54 -12.56
N VAL A 198 -19.44 -11.47 -12.42
CA VAL A 198 -20.80 -11.37 -12.98
C VAL A 198 -20.77 -11.02 -14.47
N LEU A 199 -19.78 -10.26 -14.93
CA LEU A 199 -19.65 -9.86 -16.34
C LEU A 199 -19.24 -11.01 -17.26
N GLY A 200 -18.79 -12.15 -16.72
CA GLY A 200 -18.70 -13.44 -17.42
C GLY A 200 -17.69 -13.51 -18.57
N ASP A 201 -16.61 -12.73 -18.52
CA ASP A 201 -15.57 -12.77 -19.54
C ASP A 201 -14.52 -13.87 -19.24
N ARG A 202 -13.94 -14.48 -20.30
CA ARG A 202 -12.86 -15.48 -20.17
C ARG A 202 -11.64 -14.92 -19.40
N HIS A 203 -11.44 -13.60 -19.44
CA HIS A 203 -10.38 -12.88 -18.74
C HIS A 203 -10.89 -12.10 -17.50
N SER A 204 -12.06 -12.46 -16.97
CA SER A 204 -12.69 -11.73 -15.85
C SER A 204 -11.80 -11.69 -14.61
N GLN A 205 -11.06 -12.76 -14.34
CA GLN A 205 -10.12 -12.82 -13.21
C GLN A 205 -8.89 -11.93 -13.43
N GLU A 206 -8.34 -11.87 -14.64
CA GLU A 206 -7.22 -10.98 -14.99
C GLU A 206 -7.66 -9.51 -14.97
N ASN A 207 -8.88 -9.21 -15.40
CA ASN A 207 -9.47 -7.87 -15.37
C ASN A 207 -9.79 -7.38 -13.96
N SER A 208 -9.78 -8.26 -12.96
CA SER A 208 -9.99 -7.87 -11.55
C SER A 208 -8.82 -7.07 -10.96
N PHE A 209 -7.63 -7.18 -11.52
CA PHE A 209 -6.48 -6.38 -11.12
C PHE A 209 -6.44 -5.02 -11.82
N GLY A 210 -5.70 -4.08 -11.23
CA GLY A 210 -5.52 -2.71 -11.71
C GLY A 210 -6.55 -1.73 -11.17
N MET A 211 -7.40 -2.14 -10.22
CA MET A 211 -8.35 -1.23 -9.57
C MET A 211 -7.66 -0.40 -8.49
N VAL A 212 -6.85 -1.02 -7.66
CA VAL A 212 -6.05 -0.33 -6.63
C VAL A 212 -5.12 0.68 -7.29
N ALA A 213 -4.49 0.28 -8.40
CA ALA A 213 -3.65 1.14 -9.22
C ALA A 213 -4.34 2.42 -9.69
N LEU A 214 -5.55 2.32 -10.20
CA LEU A 214 -6.31 3.49 -10.62
C LEU A 214 -6.76 4.32 -9.42
N CYS A 215 -7.22 3.68 -8.35
CA CYS A 215 -7.62 4.37 -7.13
C CYS A 215 -6.47 5.16 -6.48
N SER A 216 -5.20 4.75 -6.62
CA SER A 216 -4.05 5.49 -6.09
C SER A 216 -3.70 6.75 -6.90
N ILE A 217 -4.12 6.86 -8.16
CA ILE A 217 -3.92 8.07 -8.98
C ILE A 217 -4.80 9.22 -8.48
N GLY A 218 -6.02 8.93 -8.04
CA GLY A 218 -6.98 9.94 -7.56
C GLY A 218 -6.45 10.84 -6.46
N PRO A 219 -5.90 10.29 -5.38
CA PRO A 219 -5.24 11.03 -4.31
C PRO A 219 -4.13 11.95 -4.80
N VAL A 220 -3.20 11.40 -5.61
CA VAL A 220 -2.09 12.18 -6.16
C VAL A 220 -2.63 13.39 -6.93
N LEU A 221 -3.60 13.16 -7.81
CA LEU A 221 -4.23 14.22 -8.59
C LEU A 221 -4.91 15.25 -7.70
N ALA A 222 -5.67 14.81 -6.69
CA ALA A 222 -6.36 15.69 -5.77
C ALA A 222 -5.39 16.58 -4.98
N VAL A 223 -4.31 16.00 -4.45
CA VAL A 223 -3.32 16.76 -3.67
C VAL A 223 -2.46 17.68 -4.56
N LEU A 224 -2.12 17.25 -5.78
CA LEU A 224 -1.47 18.15 -6.76
C LEU A 224 -2.35 19.36 -7.08
N LEU A 225 -3.65 19.15 -7.30
CA LEU A 225 -4.59 20.25 -7.52
C LEU A 225 -4.66 21.18 -6.29
N LEU A 226 -4.76 20.64 -5.07
CA LEU A 226 -4.72 21.45 -3.87
C LEU A 226 -3.42 22.24 -3.77
N GLY A 227 -2.28 21.64 -4.11
CA GLY A 227 -0.97 22.28 -4.11
C GLY A 227 -0.84 23.41 -5.14
N VAL A 228 -1.40 23.24 -6.35
CA VAL A 228 -1.41 24.30 -7.39
C VAL A 228 -2.16 25.55 -6.95
N PHE A 229 -3.24 25.37 -6.18
CA PHE A 229 -4.06 26.47 -5.67
C PHE A 229 -3.69 26.92 -4.25
N SER A 230 -2.67 26.33 -3.64
CA SER A 230 -2.21 26.72 -2.29
C SER A 230 -1.41 28.03 -2.34
N THR A 231 -1.73 28.93 -1.42
CA THR A 231 -1.03 30.21 -1.24
C THR A 231 -0.41 30.34 0.15
N ASN A 232 -0.36 29.26 0.93
CA ASN A 232 0.09 29.26 2.31
C ASN A 232 1.61 29.14 2.39
N ASP A 233 2.19 29.78 3.42
CA ASP A 233 3.59 29.55 3.80
C ASP A 233 3.78 28.10 4.26
N MET A 234 4.73 27.39 3.63
CA MET A 234 4.98 25.97 3.84
C MET A 234 6.00 25.73 4.96
N THR A 235 5.70 26.18 6.16
CA THR A 235 6.54 25.89 7.34
C THR A 235 6.15 24.55 7.94
N TYR A 236 7.08 23.58 7.88
CA TYR A 236 6.87 22.25 8.46
C TYR A 236 7.32 22.21 9.91
N THR A 237 6.48 21.71 10.79
CA THR A 237 6.82 21.42 12.19
C THR A 237 6.85 19.92 12.41
N VAL A 238 7.99 19.42 12.91
CA VAL A 238 8.14 17.98 13.19
C VAL A 238 7.18 17.57 14.30
N PRO A 239 6.37 16.49 14.10
CA PRO A 239 5.55 15.94 15.17
C PRO A 239 6.40 15.49 16.37
N ASN A 240 5.80 15.46 17.55
CA ASN A 240 6.51 14.95 18.73
C ASN A 240 6.59 13.41 18.67
N TYR A 241 7.81 12.88 18.62
CA TYR A 241 8.11 11.45 18.64
C TYR A 241 8.70 10.99 20.00
N ASP A 242 8.60 11.79 21.07
CA ASP A 242 9.12 11.41 22.37
C ASP A 242 8.31 10.27 23.00
N VAL A 243 9.02 9.28 23.54
CA VAL A 243 8.38 8.19 24.27
C VAL A 243 8.02 8.64 25.67
N SER A 244 6.75 8.50 26.03
CA SER A 244 6.26 8.84 27.37
C SER A 244 6.91 7.94 28.43
N SER A 245 7.23 8.52 29.60
CA SER A 245 7.66 7.75 30.78
C SER A 245 6.55 6.87 31.34
N ASP A 246 5.27 7.27 31.19
CA ASP A 246 4.11 6.44 31.50
C ASP A 246 3.72 5.60 30.29
N ILE A 247 4.33 4.42 30.17
CA ILE A 247 4.09 3.49 29.05
C ILE A 247 2.62 3.05 29.01
N LEU A 248 2.07 2.66 30.15
CA LEU A 248 0.70 2.14 30.20
C LEU A 248 -0.33 3.22 29.84
N GLY A 249 -0.15 4.42 30.39
CA GLY A 249 -0.98 5.59 30.05
C GLY A 249 -0.93 5.93 28.57
N ALA A 250 0.27 5.92 27.96
CA ALA A 250 0.45 6.17 26.53
C ALA A 250 -0.31 5.15 25.66
N PHE A 251 -0.17 3.85 25.95
CA PHE A 251 -0.90 2.79 25.22
C PHE A 251 -2.42 2.90 25.40
N MET A 252 -2.91 3.13 26.61
CA MET A 252 -4.35 3.25 26.89
C MET A 252 -4.95 4.51 26.23
N HIS A 253 -4.25 5.64 26.29
CA HIS A 253 -4.72 6.87 25.66
C HIS A 253 -4.77 6.74 24.13
N THR A 254 -3.68 6.24 23.52
CA THR A 254 -3.63 6.02 22.07
C THR A 254 -4.62 4.96 21.63
N ALA A 255 -4.77 3.85 22.35
CA ALA A 255 -5.78 2.84 22.06
C ALA A 255 -7.21 3.41 22.10
N GLY A 256 -7.51 4.28 23.07
CA GLY A 256 -8.82 4.95 23.16
C GLY A 256 -9.08 5.89 21.98
N HIS A 257 -8.08 6.63 21.53
CA HIS A 257 -8.17 7.50 20.34
C HIS A 257 -8.33 6.69 19.06
N THR A 258 -7.44 5.72 18.84
CA THR A 258 -7.46 4.81 17.68
C THR A 258 -8.76 4.01 17.63
N ALA A 259 -9.29 3.56 18.79
CA ALA A 259 -10.58 2.86 18.84
C ALA A 259 -11.73 3.71 18.29
N LYS A 260 -11.76 5.00 18.61
CA LYS A 260 -12.77 5.92 18.06
C LYS A 260 -12.61 6.12 16.57
N GLU A 261 -11.39 6.34 16.09
CA GLU A 261 -11.09 6.52 14.65
C GLU A 261 -11.48 5.28 13.86
N VAL A 262 -11.02 4.10 14.28
CA VAL A 262 -11.35 2.83 13.63
C VAL A 262 -12.85 2.51 13.71
N ALA A 263 -13.53 2.85 14.83
CA ALA A 263 -14.97 2.66 14.96
C ALA A 263 -15.75 3.52 13.95
N LEU A 264 -15.37 4.79 13.79
CA LEU A 264 -15.98 5.67 12.80
C LEU A 264 -15.73 5.16 11.38
N ALA A 265 -14.51 4.79 11.10
CA ALA A 265 -14.05 4.26 9.82
C ALA A 265 -14.82 2.99 9.42
N LEU A 266 -14.71 1.95 10.23
CA LEU A 266 -15.39 0.68 9.98
C LEU A 266 -16.92 0.84 10.06
N GLY A 267 -17.41 1.70 10.95
CA GLY A 267 -18.82 2.01 11.09
C GLY A 267 -19.43 2.55 9.80
N MET A 268 -18.76 3.45 9.09
CA MET A 268 -19.21 3.95 7.78
C MET A 268 -19.33 2.85 6.74
N ILE A 269 -18.33 1.96 6.67
CA ILE A 269 -18.32 0.83 5.73
C ILE A 269 -19.42 -0.17 6.06
N VAL A 270 -19.57 -0.51 7.34
CA VAL A 270 -20.61 -1.44 7.82
C VAL A 270 -22.00 -0.86 7.58
N LEU A 271 -22.23 0.43 7.88
CA LEU A 271 -23.48 1.11 7.61
C LEU A 271 -23.82 1.07 6.12
N PHE A 272 -22.85 1.39 5.26
CA PHE A 272 -23.03 1.30 3.82
C PHE A 272 -23.38 -0.13 3.38
N PHE A 273 -22.68 -1.14 3.91
CA PHE A 273 -22.97 -2.55 3.62
C PHE A 273 -24.38 -2.94 4.07
N LEU A 274 -24.83 -2.48 5.25
CA LEU A 274 -26.19 -2.73 5.73
C LEU A 274 -27.24 -2.11 4.82
N VAL A 275 -27.00 -0.90 4.32
CA VAL A 275 -27.88 -0.26 3.31
C VAL A 275 -27.95 -1.13 2.06
N CYS A 276 -26.81 -1.58 1.53
CA CYS A 276 -26.76 -2.50 0.39
C CYS A 276 -27.47 -3.84 0.69
N GLN A 277 -27.31 -4.36 1.90
CA GLN A 277 -27.96 -5.59 2.35
C GLN A 277 -29.48 -5.47 2.29
N ILE A 278 -30.04 -4.35 2.74
CA ILE A 278 -31.49 -4.10 2.74
C ILE A 278 -32.01 -3.90 1.32
N LEU A 279 -31.29 -3.14 0.51
CA LEU A 279 -31.75 -2.75 -0.81
C LEU A 279 -31.70 -3.88 -1.84
N PHE A 280 -30.61 -4.63 -1.90
CA PHE A 280 -30.42 -5.60 -3.01
C PHE A 280 -29.66 -6.89 -2.67
N LEU A 281 -28.84 -6.98 -1.60
CA LEU A 281 -28.04 -8.17 -1.33
C LEU A 281 -28.87 -9.33 -0.75
N LYS A 282 -29.70 -9.05 0.26
CA LYS A 282 -30.58 -10.01 0.92
C LYS A 282 -29.90 -11.32 1.33
N LEU A 283 -28.70 -11.20 1.90
CA LEU A 283 -27.89 -12.35 2.34
C LEU A 283 -28.56 -13.12 3.48
N PRO A 284 -28.34 -14.46 3.55
CA PRO A 284 -28.87 -15.27 4.65
C PRO A 284 -28.21 -14.90 5.98
N LYS A 285 -28.97 -15.04 7.08
CA LYS A 285 -28.53 -14.69 8.45
C LYS A 285 -27.18 -15.28 8.82
N ARG A 286 -26.90 -16.53 8.42
CA ARG A 286 -25.63 -17.21 8.70
C ARG A 286 -24.41 -16.50 8.12
N GLN A 287 -24.53 -15.99 6.88
CA GLN A 287 -23.44 -15.22 6.26
C GLN A 287 -23.28 -13.86 6.93
N LEU A 288 -24.41 -13.19 7.26
CA LEU A 288 -24.39 -11.91 7.95
C LEU A 288 -23.73 -12.01 9.33
N THR A 289 -24.03 -13.09 10.10
CA THR A 289 -23.37 -13.34 11.38
C THR A 289 -21.87 -13.55 11.23
N ARG A 290 -21.44 -14.30 10.19
CA ARG A 290 -20.01 -14.53 9.90
C ARG A 290 -19.30 -13.22 9.58
N ILE A 291 -19.91 -12.36 8.75
CA ILE A 291 -19.40 -11.02 8.43
C ILE A 291 -19.32 -10.17 9.70
N GLY A 292 -20.37 -10.17 10.54
CA GLY A 292 -20.38 -9.43 11.80
C GLY A 292 -19.23 -9.84 12.76
N VAL A 293 -18.98 -11.14 12.90
CA VAL A 293 -17.82 -11.63 13.66
C VAL A 293 -16.51 -11.16 13.04
N GLY A 294 -16.39 -11.21 11.70
CA GLY A 294 -15.22 -10.70 10.99
C GLY A 294 -14.99 -9.21 11.22
N VAL A 295 -16.04 -8.38 11.21
CA VAL A 295 -15.95 -6.93 11.52
C VAL A 295 -15.40 -6.71 12.92
N VAL A 296 -15.83 -7.49 13.93
CA VAL A 296 -15.29 -7.39 15.29
C VAL A 296 -13.79 -7.73 15.32
N PHE A 297 -13.37 -8.80 14.62
CA PHE A 297 -11.95 -9.14 14.54
C PHE A 297 -11.14 -8.08 13.79
N THR A 298 -11.66 -7.52 12.69
CA THR A 298 -11.03 -6.40 11.98
C THR A 298 -10.87 -5.19 12.88
N TYR A 299 -11.92 -4.83 13.61
CA TYR A 299 -11.89 -3.70 14.55
C TYR A 299 -10.84 -3.88 15.64
N CYS A 300 -10.90 -4.98 16.38
CA CYS A 300 -9.95 -5.26 17.45
C CYS A 300 -8.51 -5.35 16.90
N GLY A 301 -8.35 -6.03 15.75
CA GLY A 301 -7.06 -6.18 15.09
C GLY A 301 -6.44 -4.83 14.71
N LEU A 302 -7.21 -3.94 14.08
CA LEU A 302 -6.73 -2.62 13.69
C LEU A 302 -6.40 -1.72 14.88
N VAL A 303 -7.27 -1.70 15.91
CA VAL A 303 -7.02 -0.90 17.12
C VAL A 303 -5.71 -1.32 17.79
N ILE A 304 -5.51 -2.63 17.98
CA ILE A 304 -4.29 -3.15 18.59
C ILE A 304 -3.06 -2.86 17.70
N PHE A 305 -3.17 -3.15 16.41
CA PHE A 305 -2.10 -2.93 15.44
C PHE A 305 -1.64 -1.47 15.38
N LEU A 306 -2.58 -0.55 15.12
CA LEU A 306 -2.26 0.89 15.00
C LEU A 306 -1.75 1.49 16.32
N THR A 307 -2.26 1.02 17.45
CA THR A 307 -1.73 1.43 18.76
C THR A 307 -0.27 0.99 18.89
N GLY A 308 0.06 -0.25 18.52
CA GLY A 308 1.43 -0.76 18.52
C GLY A 308 2.36 0.03 17.59
N VAL A 309 1.89 0.37 16.39
CA VAL A 309 2.65 1.18 15.43
C VAL A 309 2.89 2.59 15.98
N ASN A 310 1.84 3.28 16.42
CA ASN A 310 1.93 4.69 16.84
C ASN A 310 2.76 4.88 18.11
N VAL A 311 2.63 3.99 19.09
CA VAL A 311 3.33 4.13 20.40
C VAL A 311 4.70 3.46 20.39
N GLY A 312 4.82 2.31 19.69
CA GLY A 312 6.03 1.50 19.71
C GLY A 312 6.97 1.78 18.53
N PHE A 313 6.47 1.67 17.31
CA PHE A 313 7.31 1.69 16.10
C PHE A 313 7.65 3.11 15.62
N MET A 314 6.70 4.03 15.62
CA MET A 314 6.88 5.38 15.09
C MET A 314 7.98 6.18 15.84
N PRO A 315 8.03 6.24 17.18
CA PRO A 315 9.10 6.90 17.90
C PRO A 315 10.47 6.26 17.69
N ILE A 316 10.51 4.94 17.66
CA ILE A 316 11.76 4.19 17.45
C ILE A 316 12.26 4.38 16.01
N GLY A 317 11.37 4.37 15.02
CA GLY A 317 11.72 4.69 13.64
C GLY A 317 12.40 6.06 13.52
N TYR A 318 11.78 7.10 14.08
CA TYR A 318 12.35 8.45 14.09
C TYR A 318 13.72 8.50 14.79
N LYS A 319 13.83 7.96 15.99
CA LYS A 319 15.08 7.97 16.76
C LYS A 319 16.19 7.18 16.07
N LEU A 320 15.83 6.04 15.46
CA LEU A 320 16.74 5.22 14.67
C LEU A 320 17.31 6.03 13.50
N GLY A 321 16.44 6.69 12.73
CA GLY A 321 16.84 7.55 11.62
C GLY A 321 17.75 8.69 12.06
N HIS A 322 17.38 9.36 13.15
CA HIS A 322 18.17 10.46 13.71
C HIS A 322 19.57 10.00 14.16
N ALA A 323 19.67 8.85 14.82
CA ALA A 323 20.95 8.31 15.27
C ALA A 323 21.84 7.84 14.08
N MET A 324 21.24 7.34 12.99
CA MET A 324 21.99 6.90 11.80
C MET A 324 22.72 8.05 11.09
N ALA A 325 22.29 9.29 11.23
CA ALA A 325 22.97 10.42 10.61
C ALA A 325 24.43 10.60 11.08
N SER A 326 24.81 10.01 12.22
CA SER A 326 26.21 9.98 12.70
C SER A 326 27.09 8.94 12.01
N LEU A 327 26.51 8.02 11.21
CA LEU A 327 27.23 6.94 10.52
C LEU A 327 27.72 7.39 9.13
N PRO A 328 28.72 6.70 8.57
CA PRO A 328 29.12 6.92 7.18
C PRO A 328 27.96 6.71 6.20
N ASN A 329 27.83 7.58 5.20
CA ASN A 329 26.71 7.62 4.24
C ASN A 329 26.41 6.23 3.62
N GLY A 330 27.43 5.45 3.26
CA GLY A 330 27.26 4.12 2.69
C GLY A 330 26.57 3.13 3.64
N ILE A 331 26.83 3.23 4.95
CA ILE A 331 26.18 2.40 5.96
C ILE A 331 24.73 2.81 6.14
N VAL A 332 24.44 4.10 6.15
CA VAL A 332 23.07 4.63 6.27
C VAL A 332 22.20 4.13 5.11
N VAL A 333 22.73 4.18 3.88
CA VAL A 333 22.02 3.66 2.69
C VAL A 333 21.81 2.15 2.79
N ALA A 334 22.86 1.38 3.17
CA ALA A 334 22.74 -0.08 3.30
C ALA A 334 21.68 -0.46 4.36
N LEU A 335 21.67 0.21 5.50
CA LEU A 335 20.66 0.01 6.53
C LEU A 335 19.27 0.40 6.05
N GLY A 336 19.12 1.48 5.28
CA GLY A 336 17.86 1.85 4.64
C GLY A 336 17.34 0.73 3.73
N VAL A 337 18.19 0.11 2.90
CA VAL A 337 17.83 -1.04 2.07
C VAL A 337 17.34 -2.21 2.92
N VAL A 338 18.07 -2.56 3.98
CA VAL A 338 17.69 -3.64 4.88
C VAL A 338 16.34 -3.37 5.54
N MET A 339 16.15 -2.15 6.05
CA MET A 339 14.86 -1.75 6.67
C MET A 339 13.70 -1.87 5.67
N GLY A 340 13.94 -1.52 4.40
CA GLY A 340 12.93 -1.67 3.35
C GLY A 340 12.51 -3.11 3.11
N VAL A 341 13.46 -4.03 3.06
CA VAL A 341 13.16 -5.47 2.95
C VAL A 341 12.34 -5.96 4.14
N LEU A 342 12.71 -5.56 5.36
CA LEU A 342 12.03 -5.99 6.57
C LEU A 342 10.60 -5.46 6.67
N VAL A 343 10.37 -4.22 6.26
CA VAL A 343 9.03 -3.61 6.27
C VAL A 343 8.09 -4.32 5.31
N VAL A 344 8.56 -4.74 4.13
CA VAL A 344 7.75 -5.56 3.21
C VAL A 344 7.29 -6.86 3.86
N LEU A 345 8.18 -7.52 4.62
CA LEU A 345 7.85 -8.76 5.32
C LEU A 345 6.81 -8.54 6.42
N ALA A 346 6.85 -7.39 7.09
CA ALA A 346 5.94 -7.02 8.18
C ALA A 346 4.60 -6.40 7.70
N GLU A 347 4.46 -6.09 6.40
CA GLU A 347 3.26 -5.41 5.87
C GLU A 347 2.08 -6.38 5.69
N PRO A 348 0.97 -6.22 6.44
CA PRO A 348 -0.14 -7.17 6.40
C PRO A 348 -0.85 -7.25 5.05
N ALA A 349 -0.98 -6.13 4.35
CA ALA A 349 -1.67 -6.06 3.06
C ALA A 349 -0.93 -6.83 1.95
N ILE A 350 0.40 -6.92 2.02
CA ILE A 350 1.22 -7.70 1.08
C ILE A 350 0.89 -9.19 1.14
N HIS A 351 0.68 -9.73 2.32
CA HIS A 351 0.34 -11.15 2.47
C HIS A 351 -0.99 -11.48 1.82
N ILE A 352 -1.99 -10.59 1.98
CA ILE A 352 -3.32 -10.73 1.36
C ILE A 352 -3.20 -10.65 -0.17
N LEU A 353 -2.47 -9.66 -0.68
CA LEU A 353 -2.24 -9.49 -2.12
C LEU A 353 -1.57 -10.72 -2.72
N ASN A 354 -0.47 -11.19 -2.14
CA ASN A 354 0.27 -12.34 -2.63
C ASN A 354 -0.59 -13.60 -2.70
N GLN A 355 -1.45 -13.84 -1.70
CA GLN A 355 -2.40 -14.93 -1.69
C GLN A 355 -3.45 -14.78 -2.79
N GLN A 356 -3.97 -13.57 -3.01
CA GLN A 356 -4.95 -13.33 -4.07
C GLN A 356 -4.35 -13.48 -5.47
N VAL A 357 -3.13 -12.98 -5.69
CA VAL A 357 -2.40 -13.14 -6.97
C VAL A 357 -2.17 -14.62 -7.26
N GLU A 358 -1.69 -15.40 -6.29
CA GLU A 358 -1.47 -16.85 -6.48
C GLU A 358 -2.77 -17.57 -6.82
N ASN A 359 -3.87 -17.28 -6.11
CA ASN A 359 -5.18 -17.89 -6.36
C ASN A 359 -5.74 -17.53 -7.74
N VAL A 360 -5.68 -16.28 -8.16
CA VAL A 360 -6.22 -15.81 -9.44
C VAL A 360 -5.38 -16.30 -10.62
N THR A 361 -4.07 -16.40 -10.45
CA THR A 361 -3.15 -16.91 -11.50
C THR A 361 -3.01 -18.42 -11.49
N ASN A 362 -3.77 -19.14 -10.63
CA ASN A 362 -3.67 -20.59 -10.46
C ASN A 362 -2.23 -21.07 -10.19
N GLY A 363 -1.47 -20.32 -9.40
CA GLY A 363 -0.08 -20.60 -9.03
C GLY A 363 0.95 -20.28 -10.11
N TYR A 364 0.54 -19.70 -11.24
CA TYR A 364 1.50 -19.29 -12.28
C TYR A 364 2.46 -18.19 -11.79
N ILE A 365 1.97 -17.27 -10.98
CA ILE A 365 2.78 -16.32 -10.22
C ILE A 365 2.77 -16.79 -8.78
N THR A 366 3.91 -17.29 -8.32
CA THR A 366 4.01 -17.83 -6.96
C THR A 366 4.16 -16.70 -5.93
N ARG A 367 3.64 -16.96 -4.73
CA ARG A 367 3.75 -16.06 -3.57
C ARG A 367 5.19 -15.67 -3.28
N GLU A 368 6.13 -16.63 -3.38
CA GLU A 368 7.56 -16.39 -3.15
C GLU A 368 8.19 -15.45 -4.17
N SER A 369 7.85 -15.62 -5.47
CA SER A 369 8.37 -14.75 -6.53
C SER A 369 7.87 -13.30 -6.37
N MET A 370 6.60 -13.14 -5.99
CA MET A 370 6.03 -11.84 -5.69
C MET A 370 6.73 -11.19 -4.50
N LEU A 371 6.86 -11.92 -3.40
CA LEU A 371 7.50 -11.42 -2.19
C LEU A 371 8.95 -11.01 -2.44
N MET A 372 9.71 -11.83 -3.19
CA MET A 372 11.09 -11.51 -3.57
C MET A 372 11.16 -10.23 -4.42
N GLY A 373 10.27 -10.07 -5.41
CA GLY A 373 10.19 -8.87 -6.24
C GLY A 373 9.89 -7.62 -5.42
N LEU A 374 8.96 -7.72 -4.46
CA LEU A 374 8.60 -6.65 -3.54
C LEU A 374 9.76 -6.30 -2.60
N CYS A 375 10.41 -7.29 -1.99
CA CYS A 375 11.56 -7.07 -1.10
C CYS A 375 12.71 -6.35 -1.82
N ILE A 376 13.06 -6.78 -3.02
CA ILE A 376 14.12 -6.13 -3.84
C ILE A 376 13.69 -4.71 -4.19
N GLY A 377 12.46 -4.52 -4.67
CA GLY A 377 11.95 -3.22 -5.10
C GLY A 377 11.90 -2.21 -3.95
N VAL A 378 11.23 -2.57 -2.87
CA VAL A 378 11.04 -1.67 -1.73
C VAL A 378 12.35 -1.43 -0.98
N GLY A 379 13.20 -2.46 -0.85
CA GLY A 379 14.55 -2.28 -0.29
C GLY A 379 15.34 -1.25 -1.09
N ALA A 380 15.38 -1.38 -2.41
CA ALA A 380 16.04 -0.39 -3.27
C ALA A 380 15.39 1.00 -3.15
N ALA A 381 14.06 1.10 -3.10
CA ALA A 381 13.33 2.36 -2.97
C ALA A 381 13.71 3.12 -1.70
N ILE A 382 13.75 2.44 -0.54
CA ILE A 382 14.11 3.07 0.72
C ILE A 382 15.59 3.46 0.73
N GLY A 383 16.47 2.61 0.18
CA GLY A 383 17.88 2.99 -0.02
C GLY A 383 18.04 4.24 -0.88
N LEU A 384 17.30 4.34 -2.00
CA LEU A 384 17.29 5.52 -2.87
C LEU A 384 16.67 6.75 -2.18
N SER A 385 15.67 6.57 -1.33
CA SER A 385 15.12 7.66 -0.51
C SER A 385 16.17 8.23 0.45
N VAL A 386 16.94 7.34 1.10
CA VAL A 386 18.06 7.76 1.95
C VAL A 386 19.14 8.49 1.14
N VAL A 387 19.50 7.98 -0.05
CA VAL A 387 20.44 8.67 -0.96
C VAL A 387 19.94 10.08 -1.30
N ARG A 388 18.64 10.23 -1.55
CA ARG A 388 18.05 11.55 -1.83
C ARG A 388 18.21 12.51 -0.66
N ILE A 389 17.97 12.04 0.58
CA ILE A 389 18.16 12.86 1.78
C ILE A 389 19.63 13.24 1.94
N LEU A 390 20.57 12.33 1.68
CA LEU A 390 21.99 12.57 1.82
C LEU A 390 22.56 13.58 0.82
N PHE A 391 22.02 13.62 -0.39
CA PHE A 391 22.54 14.46 -1.49
C PHE A 391 21.63 15.62 -1.90
N ASP A 392 20.53 15.84 -1.19
CA ASP A 392 19.63 17.01 -1.34
C ASP A 392 19.19 17.26 -2.80
N PHE A 393 18.44 16.31 -3.37
CA PHE A 393 17.87 16.50 -4.69
C PHE A 393 16.38 16.15 -4.79
N SER A 394 15.71 16.77 -5.77
CA SER A 394 14.27 16.67 -5.93
C SER A 394 13.80 15.23 -6.19
N LEU A 395 12.69 14.84 -5.56
CA LEU A 395 11.99 13.58 -5.78
C LEU A 395 11.63 13.34 -7.26
N ALA A 396 11.43 14.41 -8.04
CA ALA A 396 11.09 14.33 -9.46
C ALA A 396 12.12 13.55 -10.29
N TYR A 397 13.41 13.60 -9.90
CA TYR A 397 14.47 12.82 -10.57
C TYR A 397 14.32 11.30 -10.45
N TYR A 398 13.58 10.81 -9.47
CA TYR A 398 13.28 9.40 -9.34
C TYR A 398 11.89 9.04 -9.87
N ILE A 399 10.88 9.83 -9.51
CA ILE A 399 9.48 9.54 -9.83
C ILE A 399 9.23 9.60 -11.34
N ILE A 400 9.66 10.66 -12.01
CA ILE A 400 9.39 10.82 -13.44
C ILE A 400 10.03 9.69 -14.27
N PRO A 401 11.35 9.41 -14.17
CA PRO A 401 11.93 8.28 -14.90
C PRO A 401 11.37 6.93 -14.47
N GLY A 402 11.11 6.73 -13.17
CA GLY A 402 10.59 5.47 -12.65
C GLY A 402 9.22 5.12 -13.22
N TYR A 403 8.28 6.06 -13.24
CA TYR A 403 6.98 5.85 -13.87
C TYR A 403 7.06 5.73 -15.39
N ILE A 404 7.95 6.50 -16.06
CA ILE A 404 8.17 6.34 -17.51
C ILE A 404 8.67 4.93 -17.83
N ILE A 405 9.65 4.42 -17.06
CA ILE A 405 10.17 3.05 -17.22
C ILE A 405 9.04 2.03 -16.99
N SER A 406 8.25 2.19 -15.93
CA SER A 406 7.13 1.30 -15.63
C SER A 406 6.06 1.31 -16.73
N LEU A 407 5.69 2.49 -17.23
CA LEU A 407 4.74 2.63 -18.34
C LEU A 407 5.30 2.04 -19.63
N ALA A 408 6.59 2.24 -19.92
CA ALA A 408 7.25 1.61 -21.07
C ALA A 408 7.24 0.08 -20.95
N LEU A 409 7.58 -0.47 -19.78
CA LEU A 409 7.51 -1.91 -19.53
C LEU A 409 6.11 -2.48 -19.75
N SER A 410 5.06 -1.73 -19.42
CA SER A 410 3.67 -2.14 -19.59
C SER A 410 3.27 -2.40 -21.05
N LEU A 411 4.05 -1.93 -22.03
CA LEU A 411 3.85 -2.22 -23.45
C LEU A 411 4.40 -3.58 -23.86
N PHE A 412 5.37 -4.12 -23.13
CA PHE A 412 6.09 -5.35 -23.46
C PHE A 412 5.69 -6.55 -22.61
N VAL A 413 5.01 -6.31 -21.49
CA VAL A 413 4.64 -7.32 -20.50
C VAL A 413 3.14 -7.66 -20.63
N PRO A 414 2.68 -8.90 -20.34
CA PRO A 414 1.27 -9.22 -20.34
C PRO A 414 0.47 -8.30 -19.43
N PRO A 415 -0.76 -7.91 -19.83
CA PRO A 415 -1.58 -6.95 -19.06
C PRO A 415 -1.80 -7.34 -17.60
N VAL A 416 -1.84 -8.64 -17.29
CA VAL A 416 -1.99 -9.13 -15.92
C VAL A 416 -0.81 -8.75 -15.03
N TYR A 417 0.43 -8.86 -15.52
CA TYR A 417 1.62 -8.45 -14.76
C TYR A 417 1.65 -6.94 -14.53
N THR A 418 1.26 -6.15 -15.53
CA THR A 418 1.13 -4.70 -15.37
C THR A 418 0.10 -4.36 -14.30
N ALA A 419 -1.06 -4.99 -14.33
CA ALA A 419 -2.12 -4.74 -13.37
C ALA A 419 -1.70 -5.13 -11.94
N ILE A 420 -1.09 -6.31 -11.77
CA ILE A 420 -0.56 -6.78 -10.48
C ILE A 420 0.57 -5.86 -9.99
N ALA A 421 1.48 -5.43 -10.86
CA ALA A 421 2.58 -4.55 -10.50
C ALA A 421 2.06 -3.22 -9.93
N PHE A 422 1.14 -2.58 -10.63
CA PHE A 422 0.58 -1.30 -10.19
C PHE A 422 -0.29 -1.43 -8.94
N ASP A 423 -1.07 -2.51 -8.79
CA ASP A 423 -1.80 -2.79 -7.54
C ASP A 423 -0.83 -3.04 -6.37
N SER A 424 0.27 -3.76 -6.63
CA SER A 424 1.29 -4.04 -5.62
C SER A 424 1.99 -2.79 -5.10
N GLY A 425 2.17 -1.79 -5.96
CA GLY A 425 2.74 -0.49 -5.55
C GLY A 425 1.90 0.18 -4.47
N GLY A 426 0.58 0.24 -4.67
CA GLY A 426 -0.32 0.76 -3.66
C GLY A 426 -0.30 -0.06 -2.36
N VAL A 427 -0.28 -1.39 -2.48
CA VAL A 427 -0.30 -2.29 -1.32
C VAL A 427 0.99 -2.26 -0.50
N ALA A 428 2.15 -2.07 -1.15
CA ALA A 428 3.45 -2.06 -0.48
C ALA A 428 3.69 -0.82 0.39
N SER A 429 2.92 0.24 0.20
CA SER A 429 3.06 1.52 0.89
C SER A 429 2.07 1.69 2.06
N GLY A 430 1.75 0.63 2.77
CA GLY A 430 0.79 0.60 3.87
C GLY A 430 1.32 1.10 5.23
N PRO A 431 0.65 0.69 6.34
CA PRO A 431 0.89 1.22 7.70
C PRO A 431 2.32 1.14 8.21
N MET A 432 3.07 0.10 7.83
CA MET A 432 4.47 -0.02 8.26
C MET A 432 5.36 1.00 7.53
N THR A 433 5.04 1.33 6.29
CA THR A 433 5.76 2.37 5.56
C THR A 433 5.45 3.76 6.11
N SER A 434 4.18 4.07 6.38
CA SER A 434 3.75 5.36 6.93
C SER A 434 4.08 5.53 8.43
N GLY A 435 3.99 4.45 9.22
CA GLY A 435 4.17 4.46 10.67
C GLY A 435 5.59 4.17 11.16
N PHE A 436 6.48 3.62 10.32
CA PHE A 436 7.86 3.33 10.73
C PHE A 436 8.90 3.92 9.75
N ILE A 437 8.76 3.70 8.44
CA ILE A 437 9.76 4.18 7.47
C ILE A 437 9.69 5.69 7.26
N LEU A 438 8.51 6.27 7.19
CA LEU A 438 8.41 7.73 7.04
C LEU A 438 8.96 8.47 8.27
N PRO A 439 8.62 8.11 9.53
CA PRO A 439 9.32 8.64 10.71
C PRO A 439 10.84 8.42 10.69
N PHE A 440 11.31 7.25 10.21
CA PHE A 440 12.73 6.98 10.02
C PHE A 440 13.37 7.98 9.04
N ALA A 441 12.76 8.20 7.87
CA ALA A 441 13.24 9.17 6.89
C ALA A 441 13.22 10.61 7.42
N ILE A 442 12.18 10.97 8.19
CA ILE A 442 12.10 12.27 8.90
C ILE A 442 13.26 12.39 9.88
N GLY A 443 13.55 11.36 10.67
CA GLY A 443 14.66 11.35 11.62
C GLY A 443 16.02 11.57 10.95
N VAL A 444 16.28 10.86 9.84
CA VAL A 444 17.52 11.04 9.04
C VAL A 444 17.60 12.47 8.50
N CYS A 445 16.51 12.99 7.94
CA CYS A 445 16.45 14.31 7.33
C CYS A 445 16.68 15.43 8.37
N VAL A 446 15.97 15.35 9.50
CA VAL A 446 16.12 16.34 10.59
C VAL A 446 17.54 16.39 11.11
N ALA A 447 18.19 15.24 11.29
CA ALA A 447 19.55 15.18 11.80
C ALA A 447 20.61 15.68 10.79
N MET A 448 20.36 15.55 9.48
CA MET A 448 21.34 15.92 8.44
C MET A 448 21.10 17.30 7.85
N GLN A 449 19.84 17.69 7.65
CA GLN A 449 19.47 18.90 6.91
C GLN A 449 18.60 19.88 7.73
N GLY A 450 18.06 19.43 8.88
CA GLY A 450 17.16 20.20 9.71
C GLY A 450 15.68 20.02 9.39
N SER A 451 14.81 20.60 10.22
CA SER A 451 13.35 20.43 10.11
C SER A 451 12.72 21.08 8.88
N GLU A 452 13.34 22.11 8.33
CA GLU A 452 12.82 22.85 7.15
C GLU A 452 12.86 22.01 5.87
N ALA A 453 13.85 21.10 5.75
CA ALA A 453 14.02 20.24 4.58
C ALA A 453 13.05 19.03 4.56
N VAL A 454 12.40 18.70 5.67
CA VAL A 454 11.63 17.47 5.84
C VAL A 454 10.52 17.35 4.81
N LEU A 455 9.77 18.41 4.53
CA LEU A 455 8.68 18.40 3.55
C LEU A 455 9.18 18.05 2.15
N ARG A 456 10.35 18.56 1.79
CA ARG A 456 10.97 18.37 0.47
C ARG A 456 11.69 17.03 0.36
N ASP A 457 12.43 16.59 1.40
CA ASP A 457 13.41 15.51 1.28
C ASP A 457 13.08 14.25 2.07
N ALA A 458 12.32 14.33 3.18
CA ALA A 458 11.87 13.13 3.90
C ALA A 458 10.58 12.55 3.29
N PHE A 459 9.59 13.39 3.00
CA PHE A 459 8.40 12.94 2.27
C PHE A 459 8.77 12.45 0.86
N GLY A 460 7.93 11.62 0.26
CA GLY A 460 8.19 10.94 -1.00
C GLY A 460 8.80 9.54 -0.83
N VAL A 461 9.10 9.13 0.40
CA VAL A 461 9.55 7.75 0.66
C VAL A 461 8.42 6.75 0.39
N VAL A 462 7.19 7.08 0.76
CA VAL A 462 6.00 6.25 0.49
C VAL A 462 5.77 6.13 -1.02
N ALA A 463 5.94 7.23 -1.75
CA ALA A 463 5.85 7.27 -3.21
C ALA A 463 6.91 6.39 -3.90
N LEU A 464 8.14 6.39 -3.40
CA LEU A 464 9.21 5.53 -3.94
C LEU A 464 8.93 4.06 -3.65
N VAL A 465 8.43 3.74 -2.46
CA VAL A 465 7.98 2.39 -2.08
C VAL A 465 6.84 1.94 -2.97
N ALA A 466 5.88 2.82 -3.28
CA ALA A 466 4.79 2.51 -4.20
C ALA A 466 5.26 2.32 -5.66
N MET A 467 6.26 3.08 -6.10
CA MET A 467 6.78 3.03 -7.47
C MET A 467 7.64 1.78 -7.74
N ALA A 468 8.43 1.34 -6.78
CA ALA A 468 9.40 0.27 -7.00
C ALA A 468 8.79 -1.08 -7.44
N PRO A 469 7.68 -1.56 -6.85
CA PRO A 469 7.00 -2.77 -7.31
C PRO A 469 6.53 -2.70 -8.76
N LEU A 470 6.19 -1.49 -9.24
CA LEU A 470 5.78 -1.28 -10.62
C LEU A 470 6.85 -1.74 -11.61
N ILE A 471 8.11 -1.52 -11.27
CA ILE A 471 9.25 -1.91 -12.09
C ILE A 471 9.62 -3.36 -11.84
N THR A 472 9.80 -3.77 -10.58
CA THR A 472 10.35 -5.09 -10.24
C THR A 472 9.40 -6.23 -10.63
N ILE A 473 8.08 -6.07 -10.42
CA ILE A 473 7.11 -7.10 -10.80
C ILE A 473 6.94 -7.18 -12.32
N GLN A 474 6.98 -6.05 -13.04
CA GLN A 474 6.98 -6.08 -14.49
C GLN A 474 8.25 -6.72 -15.06
N LEU A 475 9.41 -6.51 -14.44
CA LEU A 475 10.65 -7.21 -14.82
C LEU A 475 10.55 -8.71 -14.58
N LEU A 476 9.89 -9.17 -13.51
CA LEU A 476 9.59 -10.60 -13.31
C LEU A 476 8.71 -11.13 -14.44
N GLY A 477 7.67 -10.39 -14.85
CA GLY A 477 6.83 -10.74 -15.99
C GLY A 477 7.60 -10.80 -17.30
N PHE A 478 8.48 -9.85 -17.55
CA PHE A 478 9.34 -9.82 -18.73
C PHE A 478 10.30 -11.03 -18.77
N ARG A 479 10.93 -11.36 -17.63
CA ARG A 479 11.77 -12.54 -17.49
C ARG A 479 10.99 -13.84 -17.79
N ALA A 480 9.74 -13.94 -17.29
CA ALA A 480 8.89 -15.09 -17.54
C ALA A 480 8.61 -15.30 -19.03
N ILE A 481 8.32 -14.21 -19.79
CA ILE A 481 8.13 -14.27 -21.25
C ILE A 481 9.39 -14.76 -21.95
N ILE A 482 10.54 -14.17 -21.62
CA ILE A 482 11.83 -14.56 -22.25
C ILE A 482 12.13 -16.02 -21.97
N SER A 483 11.95 -16.47 -20.72
CA SER A 483 12.16 -17.88 -20.33
C SER A 483 11.26 -18.81 -21.11
N ARG A 484 9.97 -18.47 -21.27
CA ARG A 484 9.01 -19.24 -22.05
C ARG A 484 9.42 -19.31 -23.53
N LYS A 485 9.74 -18.19 -24.17
CA LYS A 485 10.19 -18.17 -25.57
C LYS A 485 11.46 -18.99 -25.77
N MET A 486 12.40 -18.93 -24.83
CA MET A 486 13.62 -19.75 -24.88
C MET A 486 13.31 -21.25 -24.72
N ALA A 487 12.34 -21.59 -23.85
CA ALA A 487 11.92 -22.98 -23.69
C ALA A 487 11.22 -23.52 -24.96
N GLU A 488 10.31 -22.73 -25.54
CA GLU A 488 9.64 -23.03 -26.81
C GLU A 488 10.66 -23.20 -27.95
N HIS A 489 11.67 -22.32 -28.04
CA HIS A 489 12.73 -22.42 -29.04
C HIS A 489 13.61 -23.67 -28.85
N ARG A 490 13.93 -24.04 -27.60
CA ARG A 490 14.66 -25.28 -27.30
C ARG A 490 13.82 -26.53 -27.61
N ALA A 491 12.52 -26.50 -27.28
CA ALA A 491 11.61 -27.60 -27.63
C ALA A 491 11.48 -27.74 -29.15
N MET A 492 11.32 -26.64 -29.89
CA MET A 492 11.24 -26.68 -31.35
C MET A 492 12.54 -27.20 -31.97
N ARG A 493 13.73 -26.79 -31.51
CA ARG A 493 15.01 -27.35 -31.98
C ARG A 493 15.09 -28.83 -31.71
N ARG A 494 14.70 -29.34 -30.53
CA ARG A 494 14.66 -30.77 -30.23
C ARG A 494 13.75 -31.54 -31.17
N ILE A 495 12.61 -30.97 -31.55
CA ILE A 495 11.68 -31.59 -32.51
C ILE A 495 12.29 -31.61 -33.91
N LEU A 496 12.93 -30.53 -34.34
CA LEU A 496 13.59 -30.43 -35.66
C LEU A 496 14.84 -31.32 -35.77
N ASP A 497 15.55 -31.54 -34.67
CA ASP A 497 16.73 -32.39 -34.57
C ASP A 497 16.35 -33.87 -34.33
N ALA A 498 15.07 -34.20 -34.11
CA ALA A 498 14.58 -35.56 -33.93
C ALA A 498 14.55 -36.31 -35.27
N ASP A 499 15.03 -37.57 -35.27
CA ASP A 499 15.02 -38.42 -36.43
C ASP A 499 13.59 -38.70 -36.87
N ASP A 500 13.31 -38.77 -38.21
CA ASP A 500 11.98 -38.98 -38.79
C ASP A 500 11.24 -40.22 -38.22
N GLN A 501 12.01 -41.25 -37.83
CA GLN A 501 11.45 -42.43 -37.14
C GLN A 501 10.95 -42.15 -35.70
N GLN A 502 11.42 -41.13 -35.01
CA GLN A 502 10.95 -40.75 -33.70
C GLN A 502 9.63 -39.93 -33.78
N ILE A 503 9.42 -39.22 -34.87
CA ILE A 503 8.21 -38.40 -35.10
C ILE A 503 6.99 -39.30 -35.41
N ILE A 504 7.19 -40.43 -36.07
CA ILE A 504 6.13 -41.38 -36.44
C ILE A 504 5.55 -42.11 -35.19
N ASN A 505 6.32 -42.24 -34.11
CA ASN A 505 5.87 -42.87 -32.85
C ASN A 505 4.98 -41.96 -31.98
N PHE A 506 4.69 -40.76 -32.39
CA PHE A 506 3.77 -39.82 -31.72
C PHE A 506 2.39 -39.73 -32.36
N MET A 507 2.13 -40.51 -33.44
CA MET A 507 0.79 -40.76 -34.03
C MET A 507 0.24 -42.11 -33.56
#